data_7023ab4fac3e050d5230561fd550c60a
#
_entry.id   7023ab4fac3e050d5230561fd550c60a
#
_cell.length_a   1.000
_cell.length_b   1.000
_cell.length_c   1.000
_cell.angle_alpha   90.00
_cell.angle_beta   90.00
_cell.angle_gamma   90.00
#
_symmetry.space_group_name_H-M   'P 1'
#
loop_
_entity.id
_entity.type
_entity.pdbx_description
1 polymer ?
#
loop_
_entity_poly.entity_id
_entity_poly.type
_entity_poly.pdbx_seq_one_letter_code
_entity_poly.pdbx_strand_id
1 'polypeptide(L)'
;MDYRQPDLSVITVNYNGFHDTCEFIDSWAATVFSVSYEMIVIDNGSTANEAALLQKTYPFIQAVRSERNLGFAGGNNLGINLAKGKY
;
A
#
# COMPACT_ATOMS: atom_id res chain seq x y z
N MET A 1 1.03 12.80 -19.23
CA MET A 1 0.51 12.08 -18.05
C MET A 1 -0.37 10.94 -18.50
N ASP A 2 -0.19 9.78 -17.90
CA ASP A 2 -0.96 8.60 -18.27
C ASP A 2 -2.17 8.47 -17.33
N TYR A 3 -3.38 8.51 -17.92
CA TYR A 3 -4.62 8.42 -17.15
C TYR A 3 -5.25 7.03 -17.23
N ARG A 4 -4.52 6.06 -17.80
CA ARG A 4 -5.07 4.72 -17.90
C ARG A 4 -5.25 4.10 -16.53
N GLN A 5 -6.34 3.36 -16.38
CA GLN A 5 -6.59 2.57 -15.20
C GLN A 5 -5.48 1.51 -15.07
N PRO A 6 -4.86 1.33 -13.89
CA PRO A 6 -3.91 0.24 -13.71
C PRO A 6 -4.60 -1.11 -13.86
N ASP A 7 -3.85 -2.10 -14.30
CA ASP A 7 -4.39 -3.46 -14.43
C ASP A 7 -4.67 -4.08 -13.06
N LEU A 8 -3.83 -3.77 -12.08
CA LEU A 8 -3.88 -4.44 -10.78
C LEU A 8 -3.75 -3.42 -9.65
N SER A 9 -4.54 -3.60 -8.61
CA SER A 9 -4.36 -2.88 -7.35
C SER A 9 -3.83 -3.84 -6.30
N VAL A 10 -2.67 -3.52 -5.73
CA VAL A 10 -2.06 -4.30 -4.66
C VAL A 10 -2.34 -3.57 -3.36
N ILE A 11 -2.98 -4.26 -2.41
CA ILE A 11 -3.35 -3.68 -1.14
C ILE A 11 -2.61 -4.42 -0.04
N THR A 12 -1.89 -3.69 0.78
CA THR A 12 -1.10 -4.22 1.88
C THR A 12 -1.46 -3.48 3.16
N VAL A 13 -1.69 -4.22 4.23
CA VAL A 13 -1.94 -3.65 5.54
C VAL A 13 -0.65 -3.72 6.36
N ASN A 14 -0.23 -2.58 6.88
CA ASN A 14 0.97 -2.42 7.71
C ASN A 14 0.53 -2.07 9.13
N TYR A 15 1.07 -2.78 10.11
CA TYR A 15 0.86 -2.45 11.52
C TYR A 15 2.14 -2.74 12.30
N ASN A 16 2.84 -1.69 12.72
CA ASN A 16 4.12 -1.80 13.42
C ASN A 16 5.10 -2.76 12.71
N GLY A 17 5.07 -2.75 11.36
CA GLY A 17 5.81 -3.70 10.53
C GLY A 17 6.56 -3.04 9.40
N PHE A 18 7.15 -1.87 9.65
CA PHE A 18 7.83 -1.10 8.60
C PHE A 18 8.82 -1.95 7.80
N HIS A 19 9.69 -2.71 8.48
CA HIS A 19 10.70 -3.52 7.79
C HIS A 19 10.09 -4.61 6.91
N ASP A 20 9.08 -5.31 7.43
CA ASP A 20 8.42 -6.38 6.67
C ASP A 20 7.70 -5.82 5.45
N THR A 21 7.07 -4.66 5.60
CA THR A 21 6.40 -3.99 4.49
C THR A 21 7.41 -3.53 3.45
N CYS A 22 8.55 -3.00 3.87
CA CYS A 22 9.63 -2.62 2.95
C CYS A 22 10.12 -3.83 2.16
N GLU A 23 10.34 -4.97 2.82
CA GLU A 23 10.76 -6.20 2.13
C GLU A 23 9.74 -6.62 1.08
N PHE A 24 8.44 -6.54 1.41
CA PHE A 24 7.39 -6.87 0.47
C PHE A 24 7.42 -5.94 -0.74
N ILE A 25 7.51 -4.62 -0.52
CA ILE A 25 7.53 -3.64 -1.61
C ILE A 25 8.74 -3.85 -2.50
N ASP A 26 9.92 -4.04 -1.91
CA ASP A 26 11.15 -4.27 -2.67
C ASP A 26 11.06 -5.53 -3.51
N SER A 27 10.54 -6.61 -2.93
CA SER A 27 10.37 -7.88 -3.63
C SER A 27 9.38 -7.77 -4.78
N TRP A 28 8.25 -7.10 -4.55
CA TRP A 28 7.26 -6.88 -5.59
C TRP A 28 7.84 -6.08 -6.75
N ALA A 29 8.48 -4.94 -6.43
CA ALA A 29 9.02 -4.05 -7.45
C ALA A 29 10.14 -4.70 -8.27
N ALA A 30 10.91 -5.61 -7.67
CA ALA A 30 11.97 -6.34 -8.36
C ALA A 30 11.46 -7.47 -9.25
N THR A 31 10.25 -7.94 -9.00
CA THR A 31 9.73 -9.17 -9.63
C THR A 31 8.65 -8.88 -10.68
N VAL A 32 7.82 -7.86 -10.45
CA VAL A 32 6.65 -7.59 -11.30
C VAL A 32 6.91 -6.38 -12.19
N PHE A 33 7.06 -6.59 -13.49
CA PHE A 33 7.30 -5.50 -14.44
C PHE A 33 6.56 -5.66 -15.76
N SER A 34 5.70 -6.67 -15.90
CA SER A 34 4.92 -6.89 -17.10
C SER A 34 3.46 -6.47 -16.98
N VAL A 35 3.05 -6.03 -15.80
CA VAL A 35 1.68 -5.57 -15.51
C VAL A 35 1.75 -4.15 -14.97
N SER A 36 0.81 -3.32 -15.37
CA SER A 36 0.67 -2.02 -14.70
C SER A 36 -0.04 -2.22 -13.37
N TYR A 37 0.43 -1.55 -12.33
CA TYR A 37 -0.16 -1.69 -11.01
C TYR A 37 -0.10 -0.39 -10.23
N GLU A 38 -1.01 -0.27 -9.28
CA GLU A 38 -0.89 0.67 -8.17
C GLU A 38 -0.68 -0.13 -6.90
N MET A 39 0.03 0.44 -5.94
CA MET A 39 0.20 -0.19 -4.63
C MET A 39 -0.31 0.75 -3.55
N ILE A 40 -1.26 0.27 -2.77
CA ILE A 40 -1.86 1.01 -1.66
C ILE A 40 -1.46 0.32 -0.37
N VAL A 41 -0.77 1.05 0.49
CA VAL A 41 -0.34 0.54 1.79
C VAL A 41 -1.14 1.25 2.87
N ILE A 42 -1.89 0.49 3.64
CA ILE A 42 -2.67 1.04 4.75
C ILE A 42 -1.89 0.84 6.04
N ASP A 43 -1.47 1.94 6.62
CA ASP A 43 -0.88 1.92 7.97
C ASP A 43 -2.03 1.91 8.97
N ASN A 44 -2.25 0.76 9.57
CA ASN A 44 -3.44 0.45 10.33
C ASN A 44 -3.29 0.79 11.82
N GLY A 45 -2.95 2.05 12.09
CA GLY A 45 -2.83 2.55 13.44
C GLY A 45 -1.54 2.18 14.15
N SER A 46 -0.41 2.12 13.41
CA SER A 46 0.91 1.89 14.03
C SER A 46 1.22 2.92 15.10
N THR A 47 2.06 2.56 16.05
CA THR A 47 2.48 3.44 17.13
C THR A 47 3.13 4.72 16.60
N ALA A 48 4.02 4.59 15.63
CA ALA A 48 4.59 5.72 14.89
C ALA A 48 3.84 5.90 13.57
N ASN A 49 3.95 7.07 12.95
CA ASN A 49 3.35 7.30 11.65
C ASN A 49 4.18 6.61 10.56
N GLU A 50 3.97 5.32 10.38
CA GLU A 50 4.73 4.54 9.40
C GLU A 50 4.27 4.81 7.97
N ALA A 51 3.03 5.29 7.78
CA ALA A 51 2.57 5.70 6.45
C ALA A 51 3.45 6.83 5.89
N ALA A 52 3.75 7.83 6.69
CA ALA A 52 4.61 8.93 6.27
C ALA A 52 6.01 8.45 5.91
N LEU A 53 6.56 7.54 6.70
CA LEU A 53 7.88 6.98 6.46
C LEU A 53 7.91 6.12 5.20
N LEU A 54 6.89 5.29 5.00
CA LEU A 54 6.75 4.45 3.81
C LEU A 54 6.60 5.31 2.55
N GLN A 55 5.78 6.37 2.62
CA GLN A 55 5.60 7.26 1.47
C GLN A 55 6.88 7.96 1.09
N LYS A 56 7.67 8.36 2.07
CA LYS A 56 8.97 9.00 1.83
C LYS A 56 9.97 8.02 1.20
N THR A 57 9.96 6.78 1.67
CA THR A 57 10.86 5.73 1.19
C THR A 57 10.49 5.26 -0.22
N TYR A 58 9.18 5.18 -0.50
CA TYR A 58 8.65 4.68 -1.76
C TYR A 58 7.68 5.68 -2.37
N PRO A 59 8.19 6.65 -3.17
CA PRO A 59 7.30 7.68 -3.75
C PRO A 59 6.22 7.12 -4.68
N PHE A 60 6.40 5.91 -5.21
CA PHE A 60 5.46 5.33 -6.17
C PHE A 60 4.26 4.64 -5.52
N ILE A 61 4.25 4.44 -4.21
CA ILE A 61 3.10 3.86 -3.53
C ILE A 61 2.13 4.95 -3.08
N GLN A 62 0.91 4.54 -2.71
CA GLN A 62 -0.02 5.40 -1.99
C GLN A 62 -0.09 4.88 -0.55
N ALA A 63 0.52 5.59 0.39
CA ALA A 63 0.50 5.22 1.79
C ALA A 63 -0.57 6.03 2.51
N VAL A 64 -1.48 5.35 3.19
CA VAL A 64 -2.62 5.96 3.89
C VAL A 64 -2.59 5.52 5.34
N ARG A 65 -2.74 6.45 6.27
CA ARG A 65 -2.78 6.15 7.69
C ARG A 65 -4.22 6.11 8.19
N SER A 66 -4.56 5.04 8.88
CA SER A 66 -5.70 5.01 9.78
C SER A 66 -5.21 5.38 11.17
N GLU A 67 -5.90 6.30 11.85
CA GLU A 67 -5.48 6.73 13.19
C GLU A 67 -5.65 5.64 14.23
N ARG A 68 -6.40 4.61 13.93
CA ARG A 68 -6.61 3.48 14.84
C ARG A 68 -6.57 2.18 14.04
N ASN A 69 -6.30 1.09 14.74
CA ASN A 69 -6.32 -0.24 14.13
C ASN A 69 -7.77 -0.65 13.87
N LEU A 70 -8.08 -0.85 12.58
CA LEU A 70 -9.42 -1.25 12.11
C LEU A 70 -9.57 -2.77 12.00
N GLY A 71 -8.56 -3.52 12.45
CA GLY A 71 -8.47 -4.94 12.18
C GLY A 71 -8.02 -5.22 10.75
N PHE A 72 -7.71 -6.46 10.46
CA PHE A 72 -7.19 -6.84 9.13
C PHE A 72 -8.23 -6.56 8.03
N ALA A 73 -9.47 -6.99 8.25
CA ALA A 73 -10.54 -6.79 7.27
C ALA A 73 -10.83 -5.30 7.05
N GLY A 74 -10.86 -4.50 8.13
CA GLY A 74 -11.09 -3.06 8.02
C GLY A 74 -10.00 -2.34 7.26
N GLY A 75 -8.73 -2.70 7.51
CA GLY A 75 -7.60 -2.14 6.76
C GLY A 75 -7.68 -2.47 5.27
N ASN A 76 -7.96 -3.72 4.94
CA ASN A 76 -8.14 -4.14 3.55
C ASN A 76 -9.31 -3.42 2.88
N ASN A 77 -10.43 -3.26 3.58
CA ASN A 77 -11.60 -2.57 3.04
C ASN A 77 -11.29 -1.11 2.73
N LEU A 78 -10.51 -0.45 3.57
CA LEU A 78 -10.09 0.92 3.29
C LEU A 78 -9.28 0.98 2.01
N GLY A 79 -8.34 0.06 1.82
CA GLY A 79 -7.56 -0.03 0.59
C GLY A 79 -8.41 -0.32 -0.63
N ILE A 80 -9.36 -1.23 -0.51
CA ILE A 80 -10.28 -1.59 -1.61
C ILE A 80 -11.07 -0.37 -2.05
N ASN A 81 -11.54 0.45 -1.11
CA ASN A 81 -12.29 1.65 -1.45
C ASN A 81 -11.46 2.67 -2.22
N LEU A 82 -10.15 2.64 -2.07
CA LEU A 82 -9.23 3.55 -2.77
C LEU A 82 -8.73 2.96 -4.10
N ALA A 83 -8.90 1.67 -4.31
CA ALA A 83 -8.34 0.96 -5.45
C ALA A 83 -9.01 1.37 -6.77
N LYS A 84 -8.19 1.53 -7.81
CA LYS A 84 -8.61 1.94 -9.15
C LYS A 84 -8.28 0.90 -10.22
N GLY A 85 -7.61 -0.17 -9.86
CA GLY A 85 -7.24 -1.23 -10.80
C GLY A 85 -8.45 -2.02 -11.28
N LYS A 86 -8.26 -2.74 -12.39
CA LYS A 86 -9.27 -3.66 -12.89
C LYS A 86 -9.44 -4.87 -11.98
N TYR A 87 -8.37 -5.25 -11.33
CA TYR A 87 -8.33 -6.40 -10.45
C TYR A 87 -7.70 -6.03 -9.13
#